data_b12496b55401eb1bcef3d4bef32bf02d
#
_entry.id   b12496b55401eb1bcef3d4bef32bf02d
#
_cell.length_a   1.000
_cell.length_b   1.000
_cell.length_c   1.000
_cell.angle_alpha   90.00
_cell.angle_beta   90.00
_cell.angle_gamma   90.00
#
_symmetry.space_group_name_H-M   'P 1'
#
loop_
_entity.id
_entity.type
_entity.pdbx_description
1 polymer ?
#
loop_
_entity_poly.entity_id
_entity_poly.type
_entity_poly.pdbx_seq_one_letter_code
_entity_poly.pdbx_strand_id
1 'polypeptide(L)'
;MTKVRRAVVGAAVVLALATVGTTGVAGAQSNKEKPAATDVGITPTEIHVAVIADVDNSFAPGLFKASVDGVKGVAKYINATGGLAGRKLVVDFYDSHVNPAQTREAEIQACQNDVAMVGTSAALLNTIEEMRDCPDSTGAITGLPDIPFYTGSIDHQCSSESFPIAPSALICSTKDQHPQTYQANVGRGHWYQEKFGKDLHGIYVFGNDSQAARDATFASVAAVRDIGITTDGDFDRSARATQSEYTEIVQAMKSHSSNYGQCTSSFPCTVLLRKEAALQGLTGIKVWDCGSACYDPQFLASGGQDVEGQYVDTTFLPFLSKADQKANKMAANFVKYTGADKAASFGAYTWAAGIAFRDAVNSIVKADGVNGITRKTILAALGKINQFDAEGLIGTIDLAGRKVSACDVTMQVKNGEFVRVHPTKPGTYSCSPKNVVIRKLDLATG
;
A
#
# COMPACT_ATOMS: atom_id res chain seq x y z
N MET A 1 -79.12 -14.57 51.96
CA MET A 1 -80.48 -14.06 51.97
C MET A 1 -80.72 -13.35 50.67
N THR A 2 -81.62 -13.90 49.89
CA THR A 2 -82.71 -13.33 49.13
C THR A 2 -82.37 -12.40 47.93
N LYS A 3 -82.70 -12.84 46.81
CA LYS A 3 -83.71 -13.12 45.79
C LYS A 3 -83.43 -12.34 44.52
N VAL A 4 -83.15 -12.96 43.41
CA VAL A 4 -84.05 -13.27 42.29
C VAL A 4 -84.97 -12.09 41.82
N ARG A 5 -84.78 -11.66 40.58
CA ARG A 5 -85.82 -11.67 39.55
C ARG A 5 -85.30 -11.44 38.14
N ARG A 6 -85.78 -12.32 37.27
CA ARG A 6 -85.67 -12.32 35.82
C ARG A 6 -86.60 -11.26 35.22
N ALA A 7 -86.23 -10.73 34.06
CA ALA A 7 -87.21 -10.37 33.02
C ALA A 7 -86.53 -10.47 31.64
N VAL A 8 -87.22 -11.21 30.79
CA VAL A 8 -87.02 -11.53 29.39
C VAL A 8 -87.72 -10.49 28.54
N VAL A 9 -87.30 -10.33 27.30
CA VAL A 9 -87.94 -9.83 26.04
C VAL A 9 -87.07 -8.77 25.42
N GLY A 10 -86.65 -8.82 24.20
CA GLY A 10 -87.14 -9.27 22.92
C GLY A 10 -86.06 -9.03 21.86
N ALA A 11 -86.09 -9.91 20.87
CA ALA A 11 -85.18 -9.96 19.73
C ALA A 11 -85.46 -8.81 18.73
N ALA A 12 -84.48 -8.17 18.22
CA ALA A 12 -84.49 -7.52 16.91
C ALA A 12 -83.18 -7.85 16.19
N VAL A 13 -83.32 -8.69 15.16
CA VAL A 13 -82.19 -9.03 14.25
C VAL A 13 -82.04 -7.86 13.27
N VAL A 14 -80.89 -7.15 13.37
CA VAL A 14 -80.44 -6.28 12.30
C VAL A 14 -79.21 -6.91 11.66
N LEU A 15 -79.40 -7.42 10.42
CA LEU A 15 -78.30 -7.84 9.57
C LEU A 15 -77.50 -6.59 9.13
N ALA A 16 -76.32 -6.39 9.72
CA ALA A 16 -75.34 -5.47 9.17
C ALA A 16 -74.34 -6.30 8.34
N LEU A 17 -74.39 -6.11 7.02
CA LEU A 17 -73.33 -6.58 6.12
C LEU A 17 -72.02 -5.87 6.45
N ALA A 18 -71.11 -6.58 7.12
CA ALA A 18 -69.73 -6.15 7.28
C ALA A 18 -68.97 -6.46 5.98
N THR A 19 -68.74 -5.44 5.17
CA THR A 19 -67.74 -5.51 4.09
C THR A 19 -66.37 -5.58 4.74
N VAL A 20 -65.77 -6.75 4.75
CA VAL A 20 -64.37 -6.94 5.11
C VAL A 20 -63.50 -6.30 4.00
N GLY A 21 -63.12 -5.06 4.24
CA GLY A 21 -62.07 -4.40 3.47
C GLY A 21 -60.75 -5.08 3.79
N THR A 22 -60.27 -5.93 2.88
CA THR A 22 -58.90 -6.40 2.90
C THR A 22 -57.99 -5.19 2.65
N THR A 23 -57.48 -4.57 3.73
CA THR A 23 -56.33 -3.68 3.63
C THR A 23 -55.16 -4.56 3.21
N GLY A 24 -54.89 -4.60 1.90
CA GLY A 24 -53.68 -5.14 1.37
C GLY A 24 -52.53 -4.35 2.01
N VAL A 25 -51.76 -5.02 2.89
CA VAL A 25 -50.44 -4.56 3.26
C VAL A 25 -49.65 -4.58 1.96
N ALA A 26 -49.55 -3.43 1.29
CA ALA A 26 -48.57 -3.23 0.23
C ALA A 26 -47.21 -3.45 0.90
N GLY A 27 -46.68 -4.67 0.79
CA GLY A 27 -45.31 -4.96 1.08
C GLY A 27 -44.50 -4.00 0.24
N ALA A 28 -43.82 -3.05 0.90
CA ALA A 28 -42.81 -2.25 0.25
C ALA A 28 -41.74 -3.23 -0.26
N GLN A 29 -41.91 -3.71 -1.50
CA GLN A 29 -40.78 -4.27 -2.25
C GLN A 29 -39.80 -3.12 -2.33
N SER A 30 -38.71 -3.20 -1.56
CA SER A 30 -37.53 -2.38 -1.79
C SER A 30 -37.10 -2.75 -3.23
N ASN A 31 -37.45 -1.94 -4.19
CA ASN A 31 -36.86 -1.99 -5.52
C ASN A 31 -35.36 -1.68 -5.29
N LYS A 32 -34.56 -2.73 -5.06
CA LYS A 32 -33.11 -2.58 -5.07
C LYS A 32 -32.77 -2.01 -6.45
N GLU A 33 -32.26 -0.81 -6.46
CA GLU A 33 -31.78 -0.14 -7.66
C GLU A 33 -30.85 -1.09 -8.42
N LYS A 34 -31.11 -1.29 -9.72
CA LYS A 34 -30.27 -2.16 -10.55
C LYS A 34 -29.00 -1.42 -10.93
N PRO A 35 -27.82 -2.07 -10.87
CA PRO A 35 -26.59 -1.48 -11.37
C PRO A 35 -26.71 -1.04 -12.83
N ALA A 36 -26.21 0.17 -13.15
CA ALA A 36 -26.19 0.75 -14.50
C ALA A 36 -24.74 1.19 -14.85
N ALA A 37 -24.47 1.46 -16.11
CA ALA A 37 -23.25 2.15 -16.53
C ALA A 37 -23.34 3.60 -16.04
N THR A 38 -22.39 4.04 -15.24
CA THR A 38 -22.43 5.36 -14.58
C THR A 38 -21.22 6.23 -14.91
N ASP A 39 -20.14 5.63 -15.39
CA ASP A 39 -18.93 6.32 -15.84
C ASP A 39 -18.09 5.40 -16.73
N VAL A 40 -16.95 5.91 -17.24
CA VAL A 40 -15.95 5.09 -17.93
C VAL A 40 -15.49 3.98 -17.01
N GLY A 41 -15.35 2.75 -17.53
CA GLY A 41 -14.95 1.57 -16.76
C GLY A 41 -16.04 0.99 -15.87
N ILE A 42 -17.28 1.54 -15.88
CA ILE A 42 -18.40 1.01 -15.09
C ILE A 42 -19.51 0.54 -16.00
N THR A 43 -19.82 -0.75 -15.93
CA THR A 43 -20.92 -1.40 -16.61
C THR A 43 -21.98 -1.89 -15.61
N PRO A 44 -23.15 -2.40 -16.06
CA PRO A 44 -24.10 -3.01 -15.15
C PRO A 44 -23.56 -4.24 -14.40
N THR A 45 -22.52 -4.89 -14.89
CA THR A 45 -21.99 -6.16 -14.36
C THR A 45 -20.54 -6.09 -13.87
N GLU A 46 -19.78 -5.05 -14.26
CA GLU A 46 -18.34 -4.96 -14.02
C GLU A 46 -17.90 -3.54 -13.63
N ILE A 47 -16.86 -3.47 -12.84
CA ILE A 47 -16.09 -2.25 -12.55
C ILE A 47 -14.65 -2.56 -12.97
N HIS A 48 -14.12 -1.79 -13.92
CA HIS A 48 -12.77 -1.91 -14.44
C HIS A 48 -11.82 -0.97 -13.71
N VAL A 49 -10.68 -1.48 -13.28
CA VAL A 49 -9.59 -0.70 -12.70
C VAL A 49 -8.27 -1.07 -13.37
N ALA A 50 -7.49 -0.08 -13.70
CA ALA A 50 -6.17 -0.26 -14.25
C ALA A 50 -5.13 -0.59 -13.17
N VAL A 51 -4.15 -1.43 -13.50
CA VAL A 51 -2.87 -1.50 -12.80
C VAL A 51 -1.75 -1.23 -13.82
N ILE A 52 -1.06 -0.11 -13.67
CA ILE A 52 0.10 0.25 -14.49
C ILE A 52 1.35 -0.13 -13.71
N ALA A 53 2.24 -0.95 -14.29
CA ALA A 53 3.45 -1.41 -13.60
C ALA A 53 4.55 -1.80 -14.57
N ASP A 54 5.81 -1.58 -14.18
CA ASP A 54 6.99 -2.02 -14.92
C ASP A 54 7.25 -3.50 -14.67
N VAL A 55 6.89 -4.38 -15.59
CA VAL A 55 7.07 -5.83 -15.45
C VAL A 55 8.05 -6.38 -16.47
N ASP A 56 7.76 -6.21 -17.76
CA ASP A 56 8.62 -6.69 -18.83
C ASP A 56 9.57 -5.58 -19.27
N ASN A 57 10.79 -5.61 -18.77
CA ASN A 57 11.84 -4.65 -19.11
C ASN A 57 13.23 -5.27 -18.95
N SER A 58 14.19 -4.74 -19.71
CA SER A 58 15.58 -5.23 -19.70
C SER A 58 16.41 -4.72 -18.50
N PHE A 59 15.91 -3.71 -17.80
CA PHE A 59 16.61 -3.10 -16.66
C PHE A 59 16.50 -3.97 -15.39
N ALA A 60 15.30 -4.35 -15.03
CA ALA A 60 14.99 -5.20 -13.88
C ALA A 60 13.78 -6.07 -14.21
N PRO A 61 13.94 -7.19 -14.92
CA PRO A 61 12.82 -8.05 -15.30
C PRO A 61 11.97 -8.47 -14.10
N GLY A 62 10.67 -8.21 -14.17
CA GLY A 62 9.73 -8.50 -13.09
C GLY A 62 9.70 -7.49 -11.95
N LEU A 63 10.29 -6.30 -12.09
CA LEU A 63 10.47 -5.27 -11.05
C LEU A 63 9.21 -5.07 -10.18
N PHE A 64 8.06 -4.80 -10.77
CA PHE A 64 6.79 -4.61 -10.06
C PHE A 64 5.75 -5.69 -10.35
N LYS A 65 6.17 -6.88 -10.75
CA LYS A 65 5.26 -7.99 -11.00
C LYS A 65 4.40 -8.32 -9.76
N ALA A 66 4.97 -8.25 -8.58
CA ALA A 66 4.26 -8.48 -7.33
C ALA A 66 3.11 -7.47 -7.10
N SER A 67 3.27 -6.23 -7.57
CA SER A 67 2.20 -5.22 -7.52
C SER A 67 0.99 -5.66 -8.33
N VAL A 68 1.21 -6.14 -9.57
CA VAL A 68 0.14 -6.67 -10.43
C VAL A 68 -0.54 -7.89 -9.79
N ASP A 69 0.27 -8.82 -9.24
CA ASP A 69 -0.23 -10.02 -8.57
C ASP A 69 -1.08 -9.65 -7.33
N GLY A 70 -0.72 -8.62 -6.59
CA GLY A 70 -1.46 -8.09 -5.43
C GLY A 70 -2.82 -7.54 -5.82
N VAL A 71 -2.89 -6.67 -6.86
CA VAL A 71 -4.17 -6.12 -7.36
C VAL A 71 -5.07 -7.21 -7.92
N LYS A 72 -4.54 -8.13 -8.72
CA LYS A 72 -5.30 -9.29 -9.22
C LYS A 72 -5.77 -10.20 -8.07
N GLY A 73 -4.97 -10.34 -7.03
CA GLY A 73 -5.31 -11.09 -5.83
C GLY A 73 -6.50 -10.48 -5.07
N VAL A 74 -6.45 -9.17 -4.80
CA VAL A 74 -7.54 -8.48 -4.09
C VAL A 74 -8.84 -8.46 -4.90
N ALA A 75 -8.77 -8.34 -6.22
CA ALA A 75 -9.95 -8.45 -7.08
C ALA A 75 -10.60 -9.84 -6.99
N LYS A 76 -9.80 -10.92 -6.98
CA LYS A 76 -10.30 -12.28 -6.73
C LYS A 76 -10.98 -12.40 -5.36
N TYR A 77 -10.37 -11.82 -4.32
CA TYR A 77 -10.94 -11.80 -2.97
C TYR A 77 -12.29 -11.06 -2.95
N ILE A 78 -12.35 -9.84 -3.48
CA ILE A 78 -13.58 -9.03 -3.55
C ILE A 78 -14.68 -9.80 -4.33
N ASN A 79 -14.34 -10.36 -5.48
CA ASN A 79 -15.30 -11.12 -6.28
C ASN A 79 -15.79 -12.39 -5.58
N ALA A 80 -14.91 -13.09 -4.86
CA ALA A 80 -15.25 -14.28 -4.09
C ALA A 80 -16.13 -13.98 -2.85
N THR A 81 -16.12 -12.72 -2.39
CA THR A 81 -16.90 -12.27 -1.22
C THR A 81 -18.17 -11.51 -1.57
N GLY A 82 -18.60 -11.55 -2.83
CA GLY A 82 -19.88 -10.98 -3.28
C GLY A 82 -19.75 -9.84 -4.30
N GLY A 83 -18.55 -9.52 -4.74
CA GLY A 83 -18.29 -8.44 -5.70
C GLY A 83 -18.35 -7.06 -5.06
N LEU A 84 -18.47 -6.03 -5.88
CA LEU A 84 -18.47 -4.64 -5.48
C LEU A 84 -19.69 -3.93 -6.08
N ALA A 85 -20.58 -3.45 -5.24
CA ALA A 85 -21.83 -2.78 -5.67
C ALA A 85 -22.68 -3.64 -6.65
N GLY A 86 -22.71 -4.97 -6.48
CA GLY A 86 -23.40 -5.90 -7.35
C GLY A 86 -22.69 -6.18 -8.68
N ARG A 87 -21.44 -5.78 -8.83
CA ARG A 87 -20.60 -5.93 -10.02
C ARG A 87 -19.34 -6.73 -9.69
N LYS A 88 -18.71 -7.33 -10.70
CA LYS A 88 -17.36 -7.89 -10.58
C LYS A 88 -16.32 -6.79 -10.69
N LEU A 89 -15.26 -6.87 -9.91
CA LEU A 89 -14.06 -6.06 -10.09
C LEU A 89 -13.16 -6.74 -11.13
N VAL A 90 -12.87 -6.04 -12.20
CA VAL A 90 -11.97 -6.47 -13.30
C VAL A 90 -10.69 -5.65 -13.20
N VAL A 91 -9.54 -6.29 -13.44
CA VAL A 91 -8.22 -5.64 -13.40
C VAL A 91 -7.61 -5.70 -14.78
N ASP A 92 -7.42 -4.52 -15.37
CA ASP A 92 -6.76 -4.32 -16.64
C ASP A 92 -5.30 -3.96 -16.37
N PHE A 93 -4.39 -4.76 -16.90
CA PHE A 93 -2.95 -4.57 -16.69
C PHE A 93 -2.30 -3.92 -17.89
N TYR A 94 -1.60 -2.82 -17.66
CA TYR A 94 -0.80 -2.10 -18.65
C TYR A 94 0.66 -2.10 -18.22
N ASP A 95 1.54 -2.68 -19.05
CA ASP A 95 2.97 -2.70 -18.78
C ASP A 95 3.62 -1.40 -19.24
N SER A 96 4.30 -0.72 -18.33
CA SER A 96 5.00 0.54 -18.59
C SER A 96 6.47 0.36 -18.99
N HIS A 97 7.01 -0.86 -18.88
CA HIS A 97 8.33 -1.30 -19.37
C HIS A 97 9.53 -0.44 -18.90
N VAL A 98 9.43 0.31 -17.81
CA VAL A 98 10.41 1.34 -17.41
C VAL A 98 10.68 2.32 -18.57
N ASN A 99 9.61 2.77 -19.24
CA ASN A 99 9.67 3.64 -20.42
C ASN A 99 8.63 4.77 -20.32
N PRO A 100 9.05 6.05 -20.33
CA PRO A 100 8.11 7.18 -20.16
C PRO A 100 7.00 7.24 -21.23
N ALA A 101 7.31 6.90 -22.48
CA ALA A 101 6.31 6.93 -23.55
C ALA A 101 5.27 5.80 -23.39
N GLN A 102 5.71 4.61 -22.94
CA GLN A 102 4.81 3.48 -22.63
C GLN A 102 4.00 3.72 -21.36
N THR A 103 4.58 4.39 -20.36
CA THR A 103 3.84 4.81 -19.16
C THR A 103 2.71 5.76 -19.56
N ARG A 104 3.01 6.78 -20.37
CA ARG A 104 2.00 7.71 -20.89
C ARG A 104 0.90 7.02 -21.69
N GLU A 105 1.25 6.08 -22.57
CA GLU A 105 0.27 5.29 -23.33
C GLU A 105 -0.62 4.46 -22.41
N ALA A 106 -0.05 3.86 -21.36
CA ALA A 106 -0.78 3.12 -20.35
C ALA A 106 -1.77 4.01 -19.59
N GLU A 107 -1.40 5.25 -19.24
CA GLU A 107 -2.30 6.24 -18.62
C GLU A 107 -3.46 6.61 -19.55
N ILE A 108 -3.18 6.82 -20.86
CA ILE A 108 -4.22 7.09 -21.87
C ILE A 108 -5.20 5.93 -21.96
N GLN A 109 -4.70 4.69 -22.01
CA GLN A 109 -5.55 3.49 -22.06
C GLN A 109 -6.37 3.33 -20.79
N ALA A 110 -5.78 3.55 -19.61
CA ALA A 110 -6.49 3.55 -18.34
C ALA A 110 -7.59 4.63 -18.30
N CYS A 111 -7.31 5.83 -18.79
CA CYS A 111 -8.31 6.89 -18.90
C CYS A 111 -9.50 6.51 -19.81
N GLN A 112 -9.25 5.79 -20.89
CA GLN A 112 -10.27 5.39 -21.85
C GLN A 112 -11.13 4.20 -21.40
N ASN A 113 -10.61 3.33 -20.55
CA ASN A 113 -11.21 2.04 -20.26
C ASN A 113 -11.57 1.81 -18.79
N ASP A 114 -10.94 2.52 -17.86
CA ASP A 114 -10.99 2.22 -16.43
C ASP A 114 -11.55 3.38 -15.61
N VAL A 115 -12.18 3.08 -14.49
CA VAL A 115 -12.72 4.11 -13.59
C VAL A 115 -11.65 4.67 -12.65
N ALA A 116 -10.61 3.91 -12.39
CA ALA A 116 -9.51 4.28 -11.50
C ALA A 116 -8.24 3.48 -11.83
N MET A 117 -7.09 4.00 -11.46
CA MET A 117 -5.85 3.24 -11.34
C MET A 117 -5.70 2.75 -9.90
N VAL A 118 -5.32 1.48 -9.71
CA VAL A 118 -5.15 0.84 -8.41
C VAL A 118 -3.83 0.09 -8.36
N GLY A 119 -2.96 0.47 -7.44
CA GLY A 119 -1.66 -0.18 -7.28
C GLY A 119 -0.63 0.23 -8.32
N THR A 120 -0.77 1.41 -8.92
CA THR A 120 0.20 1.97 -9.88
C THR A 120 1.62 1.85 -9.34
N SER A 121 2.51 1.29 -10.17
CA SER A 121 3.90 0.95 -9.83
C SER A 121 4.79 1.15 -11.06
N ALA A 122 4.79 2.38 -11.61
CA ALA A 122 5.57 2.77 -12.77
C ALA A 122 6.69 3.74 -12.35
N ALA A 123 7.95 3.33 -12.54
CA ALA A 123 9.11 4.10 -12.09
C ALA A 123 9.27 5.43 -12.83
N LEU A 124 8.79 5.50 -14.08
CA LEU A 124 8.93 6.66 -14.94
C LEU A 124 7.59 7.33 -15.28
N LEU A 125 6.64 7.34 -14.33
CA LEU A 125 5.46 8.20 -14.39
C LEU A 125 5.88 9.63 -14.00
N ASN A 126 6.38 10.37 -15.00
CA ASN A 126 7.01 11.67 -14.81
C ASN A 126 6.06 12.84 -15.05
N THR A 127 4.94 12.58 -15.73
CA THR A 127 3.90 13.57 -16.06
C THR A 127 2.56 13.06 -15.54
N ILE A 128 1.62 13.97 -15.31
CA ILE A 128 0.30 13.65 -14.76
C ILE A 128 -0.83 14.20 -15.62
N GLU A 129 -0.51 14.75 -16.79
CA GLU A 129 -1.49 15.40 -17.65
C GLU A 129 -2.60 14.43 -18.06
N GLU A 130 -2.25 13.20 -18.44
CA GLU A 130 -3.20 12.17 -18.87
C GLU A 130 -4.14 11.77 -17.75
N MET A 131 -3.62 11.72 -16.52
CA MET A 131 -4.42 11.41 -15.32
C MET A 131 -5.30 12.61 -14.92
N ARG A 132 -4.71 13.82 -14.85
CA ARG A 132 -5.40 15.04 -14.40
C ARG A 132 -6.49 15.48 -15.38
N ASP A 133 -6.20 15.43 -16.68
CA ASP A 133 -7.07 15.97 -17.73
C ASP A 133 -8.01 14.88 -18.30
N CYS A 134 -8.11 13.74 -17.63
CA CYS A 134 -8.94 12.61 -18.03
C CYS A 134 -10.45 12.95 -17.89
N PRO A 135 -11.25 12.85 -18.99
CA PRO A 135 -12.67 13.11 -18.95
C PRO A 135 -13.47 11.92 -18.39
N ASP A 136 -14.61 12.22 -17.79
CA ASP A 136 -15.64 11.22 -17.46
C ASP A 136 -16.48 10.83 -18.69
N SER A 137 -17.46 9.95 -18.50
CA SER A 137 -18.36 9.48 -19.55
C SER A 137 -19.22 10.59 -20.19
N THR A 138 -19.31 11.77 -19.59
CA THR A 138 -20.03 12.94 -20.12
C THR A 138 -19.11 13.87 -20.91
N GLY A 139 -17.81 13.64 -20.88
CA GLY A 139 -16.79 14.49 -21.48
C GLY A 139 -16.30 15.62 -20.54
N ALA A 140 -16.76 15.65 -19.29
CA ALA A 140 -16.28 16.62 -18.32
C ALA A 140 -14.92 16.16 -17.73
N ILE A 141 -13.96 17.07 -17.65
CA ILE A 141 -12.66 16.78 -17.05
C ILE A 141 -12.84 16.58 -15.54
N THR A 142 -12.69 15.35 -15.08
CA THR A 142 -12.82 14.95 -13.67
C THR A 142 -11.52 14.41 -13.07
N GLY A 143 -10.57 14.04 -13.92
CA GLY A 143 -9.37 13.33 -13.53
C GLY A 143 -9.62 11.82 -13.32
N LEU A 144 -8.56 11.02 -13.39
CA LEU A 144 -8.55 9.58 -13.16
C LEU A 144 -8.04 9.31 -11.75
N PRO A 145 -8.86 8.77 -10.82
CA PRO A 145 -8.41 8.43 -9.46
C PRO A 145 -7.26 7.42 -9.49
N ASP A 146 -6.21 7.65 -8.70
CA ASP A 146 -5.09 6.73 -8.56
C ASP A 146 -4.79 6.42 -7.09
N ILE A 147 -4.58 5.14 -6.78
CA ILE A 147 -4.13 4.66 -5.47
C ILE A 147 -2.78 3.94 -5.67
N PRO A 148 -1.70 4.69 -5.91
CA PRO A 148 -0.41 4.10 -6.27
C PRO A 148 0.28 3.45 -5.06
N PHE A 149 1.07 2.42 -5.34
CA PHE A 149 2.09 1.95 -4.42
C PHE A 149 3.38 2.76 -4.58
N TYR A 150 3.81 2.99 -5.81
CA TYR A 150 5.01 3.75 -6.14
C TYR A 150 4.66 5.01 -6.90
N THR A 151 5.20 6.15 -6.48
CA THR A 151 5.02 7.43 -7.16
C THR A 151 6.30 7.81 -7.89
N GLY A 152 6.24 7.89 -9.22
CA GLY A 152 7.41 8.15 -10.09
C GLY A 152 7.94 9.58 -10.02
N SER A 153 7.12 10.53 -9.57
CA SER A 153 7.46 11.95 -9.49
C SER A 153 6.78 12.65 -8.32
N ILE A 154 7.26 13.84 -7.97
CA ILE A 154 6.61 14.71 -6.98
C ILE A 154 5.21 15.09 -7.42
N ASP A 155 5.02 15.42 -8.71
CA ASP A 155 3.73 15.79 -9.27
C ASP A 155 2.74 14.62 -9.17
N HIS A 156 3.17 13.40 -9.47
CA HIS A 156 2.35 12.22 -9.29
C HIS A 156 1.90 12.05 -7.83
N GLN A 157 2.86 12.08 -6.87
CA GLN A 157 2.48 11.94 -5.45
C GLN A 157 1.53 13.03 -4.96
N CYS A 158 1.73 14.26 -5.43
CA CYS A 158 1.04 15.44 -4.91
C CYS A 158 -0.17 15.87 -5.73
N SER A 159 -0.51 15.12 -6.79
CA SER A 159 -1.71 15.34 -7.58
C SER A 159 -2.98 15.19 -6.72
N SER A 160 -4.03 15.94 -7.05
CA SER A 160 -5.36 15.79 -6.41
C SER A 160 -6.00 14.43 -6.67
N GLU A 161 -5.60 13.76 -7.75
CA GLU A 161 -6.08 12.45 -8.18
C GLU A 161 -5.36 11.29 -7.47
N SER A 162 -4.19 11.55 -6.84
CA SER A 162 -3.30 10.53 -6.29
C SER A 162 -3.46 10.36 -4.77
N PHE A 163 -3.65 9.11 -4.33
CA PHE A 163 -3.81 8.70 -2.93
C PHE A 163 -2.84 7.56 -2.63
N PRO A 164 -1.53 7.81 -2.46
CA PRO A 164 -0.52 6.77 -2.34
C PRO A 164 -0.71 5.93 -1.08
N ILE A 165 -0.68 4.60 -1.25
CA ILE A 165 -0.79 3.63 -0.15
C ILE A 165 0.51 3.52 0.65
N ALA A 166 1.63 3.83 0.02
CA ALA A 166 2.94 3.94 0.63
C ALA A 166 3.54 5.30 0.22
N PRO A 167 3.06 6.41 0.85
CA PRO A 167 3.48 7.74 0.44
C PRO A 167 5.00 7.89 0.57
N SER A 168 5.61 8.57 -0.38
CA SER A 168 7.02 8.93 -0.29
C SER A 168 7.26 9.90 0.89
N ALA A 169 8.52 10.12 1.22
CA ALA A 169 8.87 10.96 2.35
C ALA A 169 8.39 12.44 2.22
N LEU A 170 8.14 12.96 1.00
CA LEU A 170 7.77 14.36 0.76
C LEU A 170 6.37 14.69 1.31
N ILE A 171 6.26 15.83 1.99
CA ILE A 171 4.97 16.43 2.39
C ILE A 171 4.51 17.38 1.30
N CYS A 172 3.40 17.08 0.64
CA CYS A 172 2.92 17.74 -0.57
C CYS A 172 2.60 19.24 -0.42
N SER A 173 2.31 19.71 0.79
CA SER A 173 2.02 21.14 1.04
C SER A 173 3.21 22.07 0.75
N THR A 174 4.42 21.51 0.56
CA THR A 174 5.66 22.27 0.34
C THR A 174 6.35 21.90 -0.96
N LYS A 175 5.68 21.20 -1.88
CA LYS A 175 6.28 20.63 -3.09
C LYS A 175 7.03 21.65 -3.99
N ASP A 176 6.56 22.87 -4.03
CA ASP A 176 7.15 23.93 -4.89
C ASP A 176 8.11 24.84 -4.11
N GLN A 177 8.49 24.47 -2.90
CA GLN A 177 9.38 25.27 -2.04
C GLN A 177 10.70 24.55 -1.79
N HIS A 178 11.79 25.28 -1.77
CA HIS A 178 13.10 24.82 -1.34
C HIS A 178 13.54 25.59 -0.10
N PRO A 179 13.97 24.92 1.00
CA PRO A 179 13.93 23.47 1.20
C PRO A 179 12.51 22.91 1.35
N GLN A 180 12.33 21.67 0.92
CA GLN A 180 11.06 20.95 1.05
C GLN A 180 10.94 20.23 2.41
N THR A 181 9.70 19.94 2.81
CA THR A 181 9.44 19.23 4.06
C THR A 181 9.22 17.74 3.80
N TYR A 182 9.93 16.89 4.54
CA TYR A 182 9.90 15.44 4.43
C TYR A 182 9.48 14.81 5.76
N GLN A 183 8.88 13.62 5.66
CA GLN A 183 8.47 12.78 6.79
C GLN A 183 9.01 11.36 6.61
N ALA A 184 9.42 10.71 7.68
CA ALA A 184 9.88 9.32 7.62
C ALA A 184 9.57 8.57 8.92
N ASN A 185 9.30 7.26 8.81
CA ASN A 185 9.22 6.38 9.97
C ASN A 185 10.63 5.95 10.37
N VAL A 186 10.97 6.17 11.64
CA VAL A 186 12.25 5.82 12.27
C VAL A 186 12.09 4.83 13.44
N GLY A 187 10.91 4.23 13.60
CA GLY A 187 10.59 3.35 14.73
C GLY A 187 11.58 2.21 14.90
N ARG A 188 11.98 1.55 13.79
CA ARG A 188 13.03 0.53 13.83
C ARG A 188 14.36 1.05 14.38
N GLY A 189 14.71 2.28 14.02
CA GLY A 189 15.96 2.91 14.51
C GLY A 189 15.95 3.11 16.01
N HIS A 190 14.85 3.56 16.58
CA HIS A 190 14.68 3.65 18.04
C HIS A 190 14.82 2.27 18.71
N TRP A 191 14.21 1.23 18.14
CA TRP A 191 14.33 -0.13 18.66
C TRP A 191 15.78 -0.67 18.54
N TYR A 192 16.49 -0.37 17.44
CA TYR A 192 17.91 -0.74 17.33
C TYR A 192 18.76 -0.07 18.42
N GLN A 193 18.53 1.21 18.69
CA GLN A 193 19.25 1.93 19.75
C GLN A 193 18.91 1.39 21.16
N GLU A 194 17.66 1.01 21.40
CA GLU A 194 17.26 0.35 22.64
C GLU A 194 17.99 -0.99 22.81
N LYS A 195 18.09 -1.77 21.76
CA LYS A 195 18.66 -3.13 21.80
C LYS A 195 20.17 -3.16 21.77
N PHE A 196 20.82 -2.29 20.98
CA PHE A 196 22.25 -2.35 20.70
C PHE A 196 23.06 -1.18 21.28
N GLY A 197 22.39 -0.22 21.89
CA GLY A 197 22.99 1.01 22.38
C GLY A 197 22.94 2.14 21.35
N LYS A 198 23.24 3.35 21.80
CA LYS A 198 23.15 4.56 20.97
C LYS A 198 24.36 4.78 20.05
N ASP A 199 25.39 3.99 20.20
CA ASP A 199 26.61 4.04 19.39
C ASP A 199 26.42 3.18 18.11
N LEU A 200 25.43 3.54 17.29
CA LEU A 200 25.21 2.94 15.98
C LEU A 200 25.70 3.91 14.90
N HIS A 201 26.65 3.45 14.11
CA HIS A 201 27.20 4.20 12.99
C HIS A 201 27.60 3.24 11.85
N GLY A 202 27.53 3.73 10.62
CA GLY A 202 27.87 2.87 9.52
C GLY A 202 27.61 3.50 8.15
N ILE A 203 27.38 2.66 7.16
CA ILE A 203 27.23 3.11 5.78
C ILE A 203 25.79 3.00 5.28
N TYR A 204 25.49 3.86 4.31
CA TYR A 204 24.25 3.83 3.57
C TYR A 204 24.55 3.71 2.07
N VAL A 205 23.85 2.81 1.39
CA VAL A 205 23.96 2.62 -0.06
C VAL A 205 22.65 3.00 -0.70
N PHE A 206 22.67 4.01 -1.57
CA PHE A 206 21.50 4.52 -2.28
C PHE A 206 21.43 3.96 -3.69
N GLY A 207 20.20 3.76 -4.20
CA GLY A 207 19.97 3.53 -5.61
C GLY A 207 20.06 4.86 -6.38
N ASN A 208 20.79 4.87 -7.49
CA ASN A 208 20.98 6.08 -8.31
C ASN A 208 20.29 6.02 -9.69
N ASP A 209 19.46 5.02 -9.93
CA ASP A 209 18.78 4.82 -11.21
C ASP A 209 17.56 5.74 -11.41
N SER A 210 17.03 6.30 -10.33
CA SER A 210 15.90 7.24 -10.32
C SER A 210 16.13 8.33 -9.28
N GLN A 211 16.10 9.59 -9.70
CA GLN A 211 16.28 10.74 -8.81
C GLN A 211 15.19 10.78 -7.73
N ALA A 212 13.93 10.56 -8.10
CA ALA A 212 12.82 10.58 -7.14
C ALA A 212 12.98 9.49 -6.06
N ALA A 213 13.40 8.28 -6.44
CA ALA A 213 13.67 7.21 -5.50
C ALA A 213 14.88 7.53 -4.60
N ARG A 214 15.94 8.10 -5.16
CA ARG A 214 17.11 8.54 -4.41
C ARG A 214 16.74 9.60 -3.36
N ASP A 215 15.99 10.61 -3.75
CA ASP A 215 15.57 11.69 -2.86
C ASP A 215 14.69 11.19 -1.71
N ALA A 216 13.72 10.33 -2.00
CA ALA A 216 12.86 9.73 -1.00
C ALA A 216 13.65 8.87 0.00
N THR A 217 14.58 8.05 -0.48
CA THR A 217 15.44 7.23 0.38
C THR A 217 16.43 8.07 1.17
N PHE A 218 17.00 9.11 0.56
CA PHE A 218 17.89 10.04 1.25
C PHE A 218 17.17 10.77 2.38
N ALA A 219 15.97 11.26 2.16
CA ALA A 219 15.15 11.89 3.19
C ALA A 219 14.87 10.94 4.37
N SER A 220 14.59 9.67 4.06
CA SER A 220 14.39 8.63 5.09
C SER A 220 15.65 8.35 5.89
N VAL A 221 16.82 8.25 5.23
CA VAL A 221 18.12 8.08 5.90
C VAL A 221 18.48 9.30 6.73
N ALA A 222 18.24 10.52 6.22
CA ALA A 222 18.46 11.74 6.97
C ALA A 222 17.64 11.75 8.28
N ALA A 223 16.41 11.25 8.28
CA ALA A 223 15.60 11.10 9.48
C ALA A 223 16.19 10.07 10.46
N VAL A 224 16.76 8.97 9.96
CA VAL A 224 17.46 7.98 10.78
C VAL A 224 18.72 8.59 11.43
N ARG A 225 19.43 9.46 10.72
CA ARG A 225 20.56 10.21 11.28
C ARG A 225 20.14 11.18 12.38
N ASP A 226 19.00 11.82 12.24
CA ASP A 226 18.46 12.74 13.26
C ASP A 226 18.21 12.07 14.61
N ILE A 227 17.90 10.78 14.62
CA ILE A 227 17.77 10.00 15.86
C ILE A 227 19.10 9.45 16.37
N GLY A 228 20.22 9.75 15.70
CA GLY A 228 21.58 9.46 16.18
C GLY A 228 22.20 8.16 15.64
N ILE A 229 21.68 7.58 14.55
CA ILE A 229 22.38 6.52 13.80
C ILE A 229 23.20 7.21 12.71
N THR A 230 24.49 7.41 12.95
CA THR A 230 25.35 8.29 12.14
C THR A 230 25.95 7.57 10.92
N THR A 231 26.45 8.35 9.95
CA THR A 231 27.10 7.77 8.76
C THR A 231 28.62 7.77 8.89
N ASP A 232 29.24 6.69 8.42
CA ASP A 232 30.68 6.58 8.12
C ASP A 232 30.94 6.79 6.62
N GLY A 233 29.89 6.73 5.81
CA GLY A 233 29.95 6.97 4.37
C GLY A 233 28.63 6.72 3.66
N ASP A 234 28.42 7.47 2.59
CA ASP A 234 27.29 7.36 1.66
C ASP A 234 27.82 6.90 0.31
N PHE A 235 27.16 5.92 -0.28
CA PHE A 235 27.55 5.33 -1.56
C PHE A 235 26.33 5.23 -2.47
N ASP A 236 26.50 5.57 -3.74
CA ASP A 236 25.47 5.36 -4.76
C ASP A 236 25.78 4.10 -5.57
N ARG A 237 24.76 3.28 -5.83
CA ARG A 237 24.87 2.08 -6.69
C ARG A 237 23.67 1.95 -7.60
N SER A 238 23.92 1.57 -8.84
CA SER A 238 22.87 1.16 -9.75
C SER A 238 22.27 -0.19 -9.34
N ALA A 239 21.03 -0.45 -9.68
CA ALA A 239 20.42 -1.76 -9.55
C ALA A 239 21.14 -2.84 -10.39
N ARG A 240 21.99 -2.43 -11.35
CA ARG A 240 22.84 -3.30 -12.18
C ARG A 240 24.27 -3.48 -11.64
N ALA A 241 24.57 -2.90 -10.47
CA ALA A 241 25.89 -3.02 -9.88
C ALA A 241 26.30 -4.49 -9.69
N THR A 242 27.55 -4.77 -9.96
CA THR A 242 28.14 -6.09 -9.81
C THR A 242 28.76 -6.27 -8.42
N GLN A 243 29.09 -7.51 -8.05
CA GLN A 243 29.67 -7.84 -6.74
C GLN A 243 30.92 -7.01 -6.42
N SER A 244 31.83 -6.82 -7.38
CA SER A 244 33.08 -6.09 -7.19
C SER A 244 32.91 -4.59 -6.84
N GLU A 245 31.79 -3.99 -7.21
CA GLU A 245 31.51 -2.58 -6.91
C GLU A 245 31.19 -2.34 -5.44
N TYR A 246 30.98 -3.40 -4.66
CA TYR A 246 30.77 -3.32 -3.19
C TYR A 246 32.07 -3.45 -2.39
N THR A 247 33.21 -3.77 -3.03
CA THR A 247 34.50 -3.99 -2.39
C THR A 247 34.93 -2.75 -1.59
N GLU A 248 34.91 -1.57 -2.19
CA GLU A 248 35.28 -0.32 -1.52
C GLU A 248 34.37 0.04 -0.34
N ILE A 249 33.08 -0.31 -0.43
CA ILE A 249 32.10 -0.06 0.63
C ILE A 249 32.47 -0.88 1.87
N VAL A 250 32.76 -2.15 1.68
CA VAL A 250 33.16 -3.04 2.78
C VAL A 250 34.52 -2.63 3.35
N GLN A 251 35.44 -2.14 2.53
CA GLN A 251 36.72 -1.60 3.01
C GLN A 251 36.50 -0.32 3.87
N ALA A 252 35.59 0.58 3.46
CA ALA A 252 35.21 1.73 4.25
C ALA A 252 34.59 1.31 5.60
N MET A 253 33.68 0.32 5.60
CA MET A 253 33.12 -0.22 6.85
C MET A 253 34.19 -0.75 7.80
N LYS A 254 35.21 -1.45 7.28
CA LYS A 254 36.32 -1.95 8.09
C LYS A 254 37.17 -0.82 8.66
N SER A 255 37.54 0.18 7.84
CA SER A 255 38.39 1.28 8.23
C SER A 255 37.78 2.16 9.33
N HIS A 256 36.45 2.31 9.29
CA HIS A 256 35.68 3.07 10.28
C HIS A 256 35.18 2.24 11.46
N SER A 257 35.39 0.91 11.45
CA SER A 257 34.82 0.00 12.44
C SER A 257 33.31 0.12 12.52
N SER A 258 32.65 0.30 11.37
CA SER A 258 31.21 0.43 11.26
C SER A 258 30.48 -0.73 11.93
N ASN A 259 29.39 -0.44 12.62
CA ASN A 259 28.57 -1.45 13.28
C ASN A 259 27.12 -1.50 12.73
N TYR A 260 26.83 -0.67 11.72
CA TYR A 260 25.55 -0.58 11.01
C TYR A 260 25.78 -0.55 9.49
N GLY A 261 24.85 -1.15 8.73
CA GLY A 261 24.89 -1.07 7.27
C GLY A 261 23.51 -1.21 6.68
N GLN A 262 23.19 -0.36 5.70
CA GLN A 262 21.88 -0.34 5.02
C GLN A 262 22.02 -0.12 3.52
N CYS A 263 21.37 -0.98 2.72
CA CYS A 263 21.00 -0.69 1.34
C CYS A 263 19.57 -0.20 1.27
N THR A 264 19.34 0.94 0.62
CA THR A 264 18.02 1.60 0.60
C THR A 264 17.20 1.32 -0.65
N SER A 265 17.81 0.77 -1.73
CA SER A 265 17.18 0.71 -3.05
C SER A 265 16.39 -0.59 -3.29
N SER A 266 17.05 -1.74 -3.13
CA SER A 266 16.47 -3.03 -3.51
C SER A 266 17.14 -4.17 -2.74
N PHE A 267 16.51 -5.34 -2.71
CA PHE A 267 17.11 -6.48 -2.03
C PHE A 267 18.40 -7.01 -2.71
N PRO A 268 18.59 -6.97 -4.05
CA PRO A 268 19.87 -7.34 -4.66
C PRO A 268 21.06 -6.54 -4.12
N CYS A 269 20.89 -5.23 -3.88
CA CYS A 269 21.91 -4.41 -3.23
C CYS A 269 22.32 -4.97 -1.87
N THR A 270 21.35 -5.30 -1.03
CA THR A 270 21.60 -5.91 0.29
C THR A 270 22.31 -7.24 0.17
N VAL A 271 21.89 -8.10 -0.76
CA VAL A 271 22.53 -9.41 -1.01
C VAL A 271 23.99 -9.25 -1.44
N LEU A 272 24.28 -8.35 -2.38
CA LEU A 272 25.64 -8.12 -2.88
C LEU A 272 26.54 -7.52 -1.80
N LEU A 273 26.06 -6.55 -1.03
CA LEU A 273 26.78 -5.97 0.10
C LEU A 273 27.12 -7.05 1.16
N ARG A 274 26.15 -7.89 1.50
CA ARG A 274 26.31 -8.98 2.48
C ARG A 274 27.30 -10.04 2.01
N LYS A 275 27.23 -10.44 0.74
CA LYS A 275 28.18 -11.37 0.14
C LYS A 275 29.61 -10.82 0.14
N GLU A 276 29.77 -9.57 -0.22
CA GLU A 276 31.08 -8.92 -0.20
C GLU A 276 31.63 -8.78 1.24
N ALA A 277 30.77 -8.44 2.21
CA ALA A 277 31.14 -8.41 3.61
C ALA A 277 31.64 -9.78 4.11
N ALA A 278 30.97 -10.86 3.73
CA ALA A 278 31.38 -12.22 4.05
C ALA A 278 32.73 -12.59 3.38
N LEU A 279 32.88 -12.29 2.08
CA LEU A 279 34.13 -12.54 1.33
C LEU A 279 35.33 -11.83 1.96
N GLN A 280 35.15 -10.61 2.43
CA GLN A 280 36.21 -9.85 3.07
C GLN A 280 36.37 -10.14 4.57
N GLY A 281 35.57 -11.04 5.14
CA GLY A 281 35.62 -11.39 6.57
C GLY A 281 35.25 -10.20 7.47
N LEU A 282 34.32 -9.34 7.06
CA LEU A 282 33.82 -8.23 7.89
C LEU A 282 33.05 -8.78 9.08
N THR A 283 33.43 -8.38 10.29
CA THR A 283 32.78 -8.75 11.55
C THR A 283 32.41 -7.51 12.37
N GLY A 284 31.66 -7.67 13.46
CA GLY A 284 31.33 -6.55 14.36
C GLY A 284 30.10 -5.75 13.97
N ILE A 285 29.43 -6.05 12.85
CA ILE A 285 28.18 -5.38 12.47
C ILE A 285 27.05 -5.83 13.40
N LYS A 286 26.50 -4.88 14.17
CA LYS A 286 25.37 -5.10 15.08
C LYS A 286 24.03 -5.15 14.33
N VAL A 287 23.91 -4.32 13.28
CA VAL A 287 22.70 -4.17 12.49
C VAL A 287 23.01 -4.15 11.00
N TRP A 288 22.52 -5.14 10.30
CA TRP A 288 22.30 -5.08 8.87
C TRP A 288 20.84 -4.73 8.66
N ASP A 289 20.53 -3.54 8.15
CA ASP A 289 19.17 -3.03 7.99
C ASP A 289 18.69 -3.09 6.54
N CYS A 290 17.42 -3.43 6.34
CA CYS A 290 16.74 -3.34 5.06
C CYS A 290 15.26 -3.07 5.27
N GLY A 291 14.67 -2.25 4.42
CA GLY A 291 13.23 -2.01 4.43
C GLY A 291 12.42 -3.15 3.80
N SER A 292 11.17 -2.84 3.52
CA SER A 292 10.17 -3.80 3.02
C SER A 292 10.57 -4.54 1.74
N ALA A 293 11.44 -3.96 0.90
CA ALA A 293 11.95 -4.61 -0.32
C ALA A 293 12.67 -5.93 -0.05
N CYS A 294 13.26 -6.11 1.15
CA CYS A 294 13.89 -7.38 1.54
C CYS A 294 12.90 -8.42 2.09
N TYR A 295 11.63 -8.08 2.32
CA TYR A 295 10.63 -9.07 2.73
C TYR A 295 10.08 -9.82 1.52
N ASP A 296 10.95 -10.63 0.93
CA ASP A 296 10.69 -11.37 -0.29
C ASP A 296 11.35 -12.78 -0.19
N PRO A 297 10.65 -13.86 -0.56
CA PRO A 297 11.26 -15.19 -0.62
C PRO A 297 12.53 -15.26 -1.52
N GLN A 298 12.59 -14.46 -2.59
CA GLN A 298 13.75 -14.40 -3.46
C GLN A 298 14.98 -13.79 -2.78
N PHE A 299 14.79 -12.87 -1.83
CA PHE A 299 15.88 -12.35 -1.00
C PHE A 299 16.56 -13.48 -0.23
N LEU A 300 15.78 -14.34 0.43
CA LEU A 300 16.31 -15.51 1.15
C LEU A 300 16.98 -16.50 0.21
N ALA A 301 16.36 -16.79 -0.93
CA ALA A 301 16.89 -17.73 -1.91
C ALA A 301 18.21 -17.26 -2.53
N SER A 302 18.33 -15.97 -2.87
CA SER A 302 19.53 -15.39 -3.50
C SER A 302 20.64 -15.09 -2.50
N GLY A 303 20.28 -14.73 -1.26
CA GLY A 303 21.23 -14.39 -0.19
C GLY A 303 21.80 -15.61 0.54
N GLY A 304 20.99 -16.66 0.70
CA GLY A 304 21.40 -17.87 1.41
C GLY A 304 21.91 -17.57 2.83
N GLN A 305 23.06 -18.14 3.20
CA GLN A 305 23.68 -17.92 4.49
C GLN A 305 24.24 -16.50 4.67
N ASP A 306 24.57 -15.82 3.59
CA ASP A 306 25.16 -14.47 3.68
C ASP A 306 24.18 -13.45 4.26
N VAL A 307 22.88 -13.67 4.17
CA VAL A 307 21.85 -12.77 4.74
C VAL A 307 21.34 -13.21 6.11
N GLU A 308 21.93 -14.24 6.72
CA GLU A 308 21.60 -14.64 8.09
C GLU A 308 21.84 -13.48 9.06
N GLY A 309 20.90 -13.24 9.98
CA GLY A 309 20.94 -12.11 10.90
C GLY A 309 20.48 -10.77 10.33
N GLN A 310 20.12 -10.68 9.05
CA GLN A 310 19.59 -9.47 8.41
C GLN A 310 18.30 -9.01 9.11
N TYR A 311 18.21 -7.73 9.46
CA TYR A 311 16.97 -7.12 9.92
C TYR A 311 16.17 -6.61 8.72
N VAL A 312 14.86 -6.82 8.77
CA VAL A 312 13.92 -6.37 7.73
C VAL A 312 12.76 -5.68 8.40
N ASP A 313 12.54 -4.42 8.03
CA ASP A 313 11.48 -3.58 8.56
C ASP A 313 10.34 -3.43 7.56
N THR A 314 9.10 -3.50 8.04
CA THR A 314 7.91 -3.34 7.22
C THR A 314 6.84 -2.52 7.93
N THR A 315 6.01 -1.84 7.15
CA THR A 315 4.77 -1.21 7.65
C THR A 315 3.54 -2.08 7.38
N PHE A 316 3.73 -3.34 7.02
CA PHE A 316 2.69 -4.37 6.89
C PHE A 316 3.00 -5.58 7.78
N LEU A 317 1.98 -6.38 8.08
CA LEU A 317 2.17 -7.62 8.85
C LEU A 317 3.00 -8.64 8.06
N PRO A 318 3.86 -9.40 8.72
CA PRO A 318 4.65 -10.48 8.10
C PRO A 318 3.75 -11.59 7.57
N PHE A 319 3.20 -11.41 6.38
CA PHE A 319 2.23 -12.32 5.76
C PHE A 319 2.79 -13.71 5.44
N LEU A 320 4.10 -13.90 5.35
CA LEU A 320 4.72 -15.23 5.22
C LEU A 320 4.67 -16.02 6.55
N SER A 321 4.53 -15.33 7.69
CA SER A 321 4.39 -15.92 9.01
C SER A 321 3.00 -16.55 9.21
N LYS A 322 2.94 -17.86 9.48
CA LYS A 322 1.68 -18.56 9.80
C LYS A 322 1.03 -18.01 11.07
N ALA A 323 1.81 -17.53 12.02
CA ALA A 323 1.30 -16.94 13.25
C ALA A 323 0.59 -15.62 12.98
N ASP A 324 1.16 -14.76 12.10
CA ASP A 324 0.54 -13.51 11.67
C ASP A 324 -0.70 -13.74 10.81
N GLN A 325 -0.69 -14.73 9.90
CA GLN A 325 -1.88 -15.14 9.14
C GLN A 325 -3.02 -15.62 10.06
N LYS A 326 -2.69 -16.33 11.13
CA LYS A 326 -3.69 -16.77 12.13
C LYS A 326 -4.24 -15.60 12.94
N ALA A 327 -3.41 -14.61 13.24
CA ALA A 327 -3.79 -13.42 14.01
C ALA A 327 -4.58 -12.40 13.20
N ASN A 328 -4.34 -12.31 11.87
CA ASN A 328 -4.99 -11.35 10.99
C ASN A 328 -5.51 -12.06 9.73
N LYS A 329 -6.84 -12.00 9.53
CA LYS A 329 -7.51 -12.65 8.39
C LYS A 329 -7.13 -12.04 7.05
N MET A 330 -6.82 -10.72 7.01
CA MET A 330 -6.48 -10.05 5.77
C MET A 330 -5.09 -10.48 5.29
N ALA A 331 -4.12 -10.67 6.20
CA ALA A 331 -2.82 -11.27 5.86
C ALA A 331 -2.97 -12.69 5.29
N ALA A 332 -3.87 -13.50 5.87
CA ALA A 332 -4.17 -14.84 5.35
C ALA A 332 -4.85 -14.79 3.97
N ASN A 333 -5.80 -13.88 3.78
CA ASN A 333 -6.50 -13.70 2.50
C ASN A 333 -5.56 -13.19 1.41
N PHE A 334 -4.66 -12.27 1.72
CA PHE A 334 -3.63 -11.83 0.79
C PHE A 334 -2.86 -13.02 0.21
N VAL A 335 -2.30 -13.85 1.07
CA VAL A 335 -1.54 -15.05 0.63
C VAL A 335 -2.42 -16.03 -0.14
N LYS A 336 -3.66 -16.28 0.34
CA LYS A 336 -4.59 -17.22 -0.28
C LYS A 336 -4.99 -16.84 -1.70
N TYR A 337 -5.34 -15.58 -1.92
CA TYR A 337 -5.93 -15.13 -3.21
C TYR A 337 -4.88 -14.63 -4.20
N THR A 338 -3.73 -14.17 -3.73
CA THR A 338 -2.57 -13.83 -4.57
C THR A 338 -1.85 -15.10 -5.03
N GLY A 339 -1.73 -16.10 -4.16
CA GLY A 339 -0.91 -17.29 -4.31
C GLY A 339 0.35 -17.18 -3.44
N ALA A 340 0.68 -18.25 -2.73
CA ALA A 340 1.80 -18.25 -1.78
C ALA A 340 3.17 -18.03 -2.47
N ASP A 341 3.29 -18.44 -3.72
CA ASP A 341 4.46 -18.28 -4.59
C ASP A 341 4.60 -16.88 -5.19
N LYS A 342 3.52 -16.06 -5.12
CA LYS A 342 3.45 -14.70 -5.69
C LYS A 342 3.31 -13.62 -4.62
N ALA A 343 3.02 -14.02 -3.37
CA ALA A 343 2.87 -13.10 -2.27
C ALA A 343 4.22 -12.50 -1.88
N ALA A 344 4.44 -11.24 -2.25
CA ALA A 344 5.64 -10.48 -1.95
C ALA A 344 5.28 -9.07 -1.43
N SER A 345 6.28 -8.32 -0.94
CA SER A 345 6.08 -7.06 -0.21
C SER A 345 5.27 -6.01 -0.99
N PHE A 346 5.61 -5.78 -2.26
CA PHE A 346 4.92 -4.80 -3.11
C PHE A 346 3.47 -5.20 -3.38
N GLY A 347 3.22 -6.52 -3.47
CA GLY A 347 1.87 -7.07 -3.57
C GLY A 347 1.00 -6.81 -2.34
N ALA A 348 1.58 -6.76 -1.14
CA ALA A 348 0.82 -6.44 0.08
C ALA A 348 0.32 -4.99 0.09
N TYR A 349 1.15 -4.04 -0.38
CA TYR A 349 0.72 -2.65 -0.53
C TYR A 349 -0.36 -2.49 -1.61
N THR A 350 -0.19 -3.12 -2.77
CA THR A 350 -1.19 -3.00 -3.85
C THR A 350 -2.48 -3.76 -3.55
N TRP A 351 -2.42 -4.83 -2.76
CA TRP A 351 -3.61 -5.41 -2.14
C TRP A 351 -4.32 -4.39 -1.25
N ALA A 352 -3.58 -3.68 -0.39
CA ALA A 352 -4.15 -2.63 0.46
C ALA A 352 -4.76 -1.48 -0.38
N ALA A 353 -4.15 -1.12 -1.53
CA ALA A 353 -4.72 -0.16 -2.48
C ALA A 353 -6.10 -0.64 -3.00
N GLY A 354 -6.23 -1.92 -3.34
CA GLY A 354 -7.51 -2.51 -3.74
C GLY A 354 -8.56 -2.52 -2.61
N ILE A 355 -8.14 -2.69 -1.36
CA ILE A 355 -9.03 -2.55 -0.20
C ILE A 355 -9.47 -1.09 -0.01
N ALA A 356 -8.58 -0.11 -0.20
CA ALA A 356 -8.93 1.32 -0.13
C ALA A 356 -9.95 1.68 -1.22
N PHE A 357 -9.76 1.19 -2.45
CA PHE A 357 -10.74 1.34 -3.53
C PHE A 357 -12.11 0.73 -3.17
N ARG A 358 -12.12 -0.53 -2.67
CA ARG A 358 -13.35 -1.19 -2.19
C ARG A 358 -14.07 -0.34 -1.14
N ASP A 359 -13.35 0.18 -0.17
CA ASP A 359 -13.93 0.94 0.94
C ASP A 359 -14.48 2.30 0.47
N ALA A 360 -13.80 2.96 -0.47
CA ALA A 360 -14.31 4.15 -1.13
C ALA A 360 -15.62 3.87 -1.86
N VAL A 361 -15.67 2.83 -2.70
CA VAL A 361 -16.89 2.44 -3.42
C VAL A 361 -18.02 2.06 -2.46
N ASN A 362 -17.73 1.29 -1.40
CA ASN A 362 -18.74 0.93 -0.39
C ASN A 362 -19.31 2.17 0.32
N SER A 363 -18.48 3.19 0.58
CA SER A 363 -18.95 4.45 1.17
C SER A 363 -19.87 5.22 0.23
N ILE A 364 -19.57 5.23 -1.07
CA ILE A 364 -20.43 5.84 -2.11
C ILE A 364 -21.75 5.10 -2.19
N VAL A 365 -21.73 3.77 -2.29
CA VAL A 365 -22.96 2.95 -2.36
C VAL A 365 -23.86 3.18 -1.15
N LYS A 366 -23.27 3.36 0.02
CA LYS A 366 -24.02 3.66 1.26
C LYS A 366 -24.69 5.05 1.22
N ALA A 367 -24.05 6.04 0.59
CA ALA A 367 -24.53 7.41 0.52
C ALA A 367 -25.50 7.63 -0.67
N ASP A 368 -25.12 7.16 -1.84
CA ASP A 368 -25.72 7.55 -3.12
C ASP A 368 -26.29 6.35 -3.93
N GLY A 369 -26.31 5.15 -3.34
CA GLY A 369 -26.78 3.94 -4.02
C GLY A 369 -25.76 3.33 -4.98
N VAL A 370 -26.14 2.19 -5.60
CA VAL A 370 -25.22 1.43 -6.48
C VAL A 370 -24.87 2.15 -7.78
N ASN A 371 -25.60 3.20 -8.14
CA ASN A 371 -25.39 4.02 -9.32
C ASN A 371 -24.72 5.37 -9.00
N GLY A 372 -24.32 5.61 -7.75
CA GLY A 372 -23.54 6.77 -7.36
C GLY A 372 -22.04 6.71 -7.70
N ILE A 373 -21.57 5.59 -8.24
CA ILE A 373 -20.14 5.34 -8.49
C ILE A 373 -19.71 6.05 -9.78
N THR A 374 -18.82 7.03 -9.66
CA THR A 374 -18.20 7.78 -10.76
C THR A 374 -16.76 8.14 -10.34
N ARG A 375 -15.89 8.53 -11.29
CA ARG A 375 -14.55 9.07 -10.98
C ARG A 375 -14.61 10.18 -9.95
N LYS A 376 -15.53 11.12 -10.14
CA LYS A 376 -15.72 12.25 -9.22
C LYS A 376 -16.07 11.80 -7.79
N THR A 377 -16.98 10.85 -7.65
CA THR A 377 -17.38 10.37 -6.32
C THR A 377 -16.31 9.49 -5.67
N ILE A 378 -15.54 8.75 -6.47
CA ILE A 378 -14.37 7.97 -6.00
C ILE A 378 -13.29 8.92 -5.45
N LEU A 379 -12.91 9.98 -6.19
CA LEU A 379 -11.98 11.00 -5.72
C LEU A 379 -12.45 11.63 -4.39
N ALA A 380 -13.72 12.02 -4.32
CA ALA A 380 -14.30 12.59 -3.13
C ALA A 380 -14.34 11.61 -1.93
N ALA A 381 -14.51 10.32 -2.19
CA ALA A 381 -14.51 9.29 -1.16
C ALA A 381 -13.09 9.00 -0.65
N LEU A 382 -12.12 8.84 -1.54
CA LEU A 382 -10.70 8.64 -1.19
C LEU A 382 -10.15 9.82 -0.38
N GLY A 383 -10.51 11.06 -0.75
CA GLY A 383 -10.14 12.28 -0.04
C GLY A 383 -10.71 12.41 1.39
N LYS A 384 -11.51 11.45 1.85
CA LYS A 384 -12.04 11.40 3.23
C LYS A 384 -11.44 10.28 4.09
N ILE A 385 -10.58 9.44 3.52
CA ILE A 385 -9.97 8.30 4.23
C ILE A 385 -8.73 8.78 4.99
N ASN A 386 -8.90 9.18 6.25
CA ASN A 386 -7.81 9.70 7.10
C ASN A 386 -7.20 8.64 8.04
N GLN A 387 -7.85 7.49 8.21
CA GLN A 387 -7.40 6.38 9.04
C GLN A 387 -7.62 5.10 8.24
N PHE A 388 -6.57 4.57 7.67
CA PHE A 388 -6.64 3.40 6.81
C PHE A 388 -5.54 2.40 7.18
N ASP A 389 -5.92 1.13 7.36
CA ASP A 389 -5.02 0.04 7.73
C ASP A 389 -5.25 -1.25 6.94
N ALA A 390 -6.12 -1.22 5.94
CA ALA A 390 -6.51 -2.41 5.15
C ALA A 390 -6.92 -3.59 6.05
N GLU A 391 -7.80 -3.36 7.02
CA GLU A 391 -8.24 -4.33 8.03
C GLU A 391 -7.07 -4.88 8.88
N GLY A 392 -6.09 -4.02 9.17
CA GLY A 392 -4.92 -4.32 9.96
C GLY A 392 -3.80 -5.04 9.20
N LEU A 393 -3.88 -5.15 7.86
CA LEU A 393 -2.79 -5.70 7.05
C LEU A 393 -1.58 -4.76 7.03
N ILE A 394 -1.82 -3.46 6.96
CA ILE A 394 -0.78 -2.42 7.01
C ILE A 394 -0.90 -1.60 8.28
N GLY A 395 0.18 -0.97 8.69
CA GLY A 395 0.15 0.05 9.75
C GLY A 395 -0.72 1.23 9.32
N THR A 396 -1.51 1.78 10.24
CA THR A 396 -2.45 2.87 9.94
C THR A 396 -1.76 4.06 9.28
N ILE A 397 -2.33 4.53 8.18
CA ILE A 397 -1.90 5.70 7.41
C ILE A 397 -3.02 6.74 7.32
N ASP A 398 -2.67 7.99 7.05
CA ASP A 398 -3.62 9.01 6.58
C ASP A 398 -3.54 9.04 5.04
N LEU A 399 -4.43 8.28 4.38
CA LEU A 399 -4.43 8.13 2.93
C LEU A 399 -4.72 9.48 2.24
N ALA A 400 -5.76 10.19 2.69
CA ALA A 400 -6.15 11.50 2.16
C ALA A 400 -5.06 12.56 2.39
N GLY A 401 -4.43 12.53 3.57
CA GLY A 401 -3.36 13.45 3.95
C GLY A 401 -1.97 13.01 3.46
N ARG A 402 -1.85 11.86 2.80
CA ARG A 402 -0.57 11.30 2.29
C ARG A 402 0.50 11.19 3.40
N LYS A 403 0.09 10.77 4.62
CA LYS A 403 1.01 10.67 5.75
C LYS A 403 1.45 9.23 5.96
N VAL A 404 2.75 9.07 6.21
CA VAL A 404 3.36 7.77 6.50
C VAL A 404 2.81 7.18 7.80
N SER A 405 2.84 5.85 7.89
CA SER A 405 2.51 5.15 9.14
C SER A 405 3.53 5.45 10.24
N ALA A 406 3.04 5.62 11.47
CA ALA A 406 3.86 5.64 12.68
C ALA A 406 4.06 4.23 13.28
N CYS A 407 3.68 3.19 12.53
CA CYS A 407 3.69 1.80 12.95
C CYS A 407 4.66 0.99 12.09
N ASP A 408 5.40 0.08 12.72
CA ASP A 408 6.36 -0.81 12.05
C ASP A 408 6.36 -2.20 12.68
N VAL A 409 6.96 -3.14 11.94
CA VAL A 409 7.26 -4.50 12.38
C VAL A 409 8.67 -4.83 11.91
N THR A 410 9.54 -5.19 12.84
CA THR A 410 10.89 -5.65 12.52
C THR A 410 10.98 -7.16 12.60
N MET A 411 11.55 -7.74 11.57
CA MET A 411 11.89 -9.16 11.47
C MET A 411 13.40 -9.32 11.42
N GLN A 412 13.86 -10.54 11.68
CA GLN A 412 15.26 -10.94 11.47
C GLN A 412 15.29 -12.24 10.68
N VAL A 413 16.19 -12.35 9.72
CA VAL A 413 16.47 -13.63 9.06
C VAL A 413 17.15 -14.56 10.06
N LYS A 414 16.54 -15.72 10.32
CA LYS A 414 17.05 -16.76 11.22
C LYS A 414 16.79 -18.14 10.61
N ASN A 415 17.86 -18.89 10.43
CA ASN A 415 17.80 -20.22 9.79
C ASN A 415 17.12 -20.17 8.41
N GLY A 416 17.37 -19.11 7.63
CA GLY A 416 16.78 -18.91 6.32
C GLY A 416 15.30 -18.53 6.30
N GLU A 417 14.73 -18.09 7.41
CA GLU A 417 13.34 -17.64 7.52
C GLU A 417 13.23 -16.24 8.11
N PHE A 418 12.17 -15.50 7.77
CA PHE A 418 11.84 -14.24 8.42
C PHE A 418 11.17 -14.49 9.76
N VAL A 419 11.85 -14.18 10.84
CA VAL A 419 11.34 -14.33 12.22
C VAL A 419 11.02 -12.96 12.79
N ARG A 420 9.78 -12.74 13.23
CA ARG A 420 9.34 -11.53 13.92
C ARG A 420 10.16 -11.31 15.19
N VAL A 421 10.75 -10.13 15.36
CA VAL A 421 11.56 -9.77 16.53
C VAL A 421 11.03 -8.56 17.29
N HIS A 422 10.32 -7.65 16.60
CA HIS A 422 9.70 -6.49 17.25
C HIS A 422 8.46 -5.98 16.46
N PRO A 423 7.31 -5.75 17.14
CA PRO A 423 6.96 -6.35 18.42
C PRO A 423 6.84 -7.87 18.27
N THR A 424 7.04 -8.62 19.36
CA THR A 424 7.07 -10.10 19.30
C THR A 424 5.70 -10.74 19.13
N LYS A 425 4.62 -10.06 19.51
CA LYS A 425 3.25 -10.58 19.42
C LYS A 425 2.76 -10.59 17.97
N PRO A 426 2.35 -11.74 17.42
CA PRO A 426 1.79 -11.82 16.07
C PRO A 426 0.54 -10.93 15.90
N GLY A 427 0.35 -10.37 14.69
CA GLY A 427 -0.79 -9.52 14.36
C GLY A 427 -0.74 -8.12 14.98
N THR A 428 0.40 -7.68 15.54
CA THR A 428 0.54 -6.35 16.15
C THR A 428 1.67 -5.56 15.51
N TYR A 429 1.61 -4.24 15.70
CA TYR A 429 2.63 -3.27 15.30
C TYR A 429 3.24 -2.58 16.51
N SER A 430 4.46 -2.10 16.36
CA SER A 430 5.07 -1.08 17.22
C SER A 430 4.65 0.28 16.69
N CYS A 431 3.76 0.97 17.39
CA CYS A 431 3.22 2.26 16.95
C CYS A 431 3.52 3.35 17.98
N SER A 432 4.08 4.46 17.54
CA SER A 432 4.29 5.64 18.36
C SER A 432 4.34 6.89 17.50
N PRO A 433 3.74 8.01 17.92
CA PRO A 433 3.92 9.29 17.22
C PRO A 433 5.40 9.72 17.12
N LYS A 434 6.26 9.26 18.03
CA LYS A 434 7.70 9.50 18.01
C LYS A 434 8.43 8.74 16.88
N ASN A 435 7.78 7.76 16.28
CA ASN A 435 8.35 7.03 15.14
C ASN A 435 8.34 7.84 13.85
N VAL A 436 7.68 8.99 13.78
CA VAL A 436 7.68 9.85 12.60
C VAL A 436 8.51 11.10 12.87
N VAL A 437 9.54 11.27 12.07
CA VAL A 437 10.38 12.48 12.04
C VAL A 437 9.99 13.34 10.85
N ILE A 438 9.88 14.64 11.07
CA ILE A 438 9.60 15.65 10.04
C ILE A 438 10.78 16.60 9.99
N ARG A 439 11.33 16.84 8.78
CA ARG A 439 12.46 17.74 8.59
C ARG A 439 12.41 18.47 7.24
N LYS A 440 13.03 19.64 7.19
CA LYS A 440 13.26 20.39 5.96
C LYS A 440 14.61 20.02 5.37
N LEU A 441 14.63 19.67 4.11
CA LEU A 441 15.82 19.31 3.34
C LEU A 441 15.78 20.02 1.99
N ASP A 442 16.92 20.50 1.56
CA ASP A 442 17.11 20.98 0.19
C ASP A 442 17.90 19.91 -0.59
N LEU A 443 17.16 19.01 -1.26
CA LEU A 443 17.75 17.93 -2.05
C LEU A 443 18.11 18.36 -3.47
N ALA A 444 17.76 19.60 -3.87
CA ALA A 444 18.10 20.15 -5.19
C ALA A 444 19.56 20.62 -5.25
N THR A 445 20.18 20.89 -4.09
CA THR A 445 21.54 21.45 -3.97
C THR A 445 22.55 20.44 -3.40
N GLY A 446 22.11 19.20 -3.11
CA GLY A 446 22.91 18.16 -2.46
C GLY A 446 23.54 17.16 -3.40
#